data_77b37bcf0bfa73a54fbc6f23ef696ec3
#
_entry.id   77b37bcf0bfa73a54fbc6f23ef696ec3
#
_cell.length_a   1.000
_cell.length_b   1.000
_cell.length_c   1.000
_cell.angle_alpha   90.00
_cell.angle_beta   90.00
_cell.angle_gamma   90.00
#
_symmetry.space_group_name_H-M   'P 1'
#
loop_
_entity.id
_entity.type
_entity.pdbx_description
1 polymer ?
#
loop_
_entity_poly.entity_id
_entity_poly.type
_entity_poly.pdbx_seq_one_letter_code
_entity_poly.pdbx_strand_id
1 'polypeptide(L)'
;MKPHSSIPAHPAQPSQYAFPPKPKDYAPEPAPSLEEWQQLWTAWELVTLKMIPKEALHEKPIPLRNPLIFYLGHIPTFEDIHIARATREPPTEPEYYQQIFERGIDPDVEDPTNCHDHSETPDTWPELHEILEYREKVCKRITALYESGRACSDRTIGRALWIGFEHEGLHLETFLWMTILSPNILPPPIPRPDFVSMAEKAACERVENKWFAIAPRTFSIGIDDPEDDSKGNGFFAWDNERGPYDVSVGGFEAQARPVSIGEYATYLVKTSQTDRIPISWTRCGAGSSYSSGEIISNGSYGDNIDVQKFIDGLTIKTVFGPVPLNLALDWPVYISYNDATAYADWAGARIPTLHEARSIHRQVEEEKTAADDELRHKTLTPGVSREDIYIDLTGCNAGFQNFHPTPVTQNGHRLCGQSDMGGAYEWTSSLFEPQPGFKPMDIYPGYSADFMDGKHILVVGGTWALHPRISGKRTL
;
A
#
# COMPACT_ATOMS: atom_id res chain seq x y z
N MET A 1 3.66 -8.63 50.23
CA MET A 1 3.97 -8.45 48.80
C MET A 1 2.85 -7.63 48.20
N LYS A 2 3.12 -6.40 47.77
CA LYS A 2 2.13 -5.55 47.08
C LYS A 2 2.17 -5.91 45.59
N PRO A 3 1.04 -5.97 44.88
CA PRO A 3 1.05 -6.22 43.46
C PRO A 3 1.65 -5.00 42.73
N HIS A 4 2.61 -5.26 41.83
CA HIS A 4 3.11 -4.27 40.90
C HIS A 4 1.95 -3.81 40.01
N SER A 5 1.63 -2.52 40.05
CA SER A 5 0.73 -1.88 39.11
C SER A 5 1.40 -1.90 37.74
N SER A 6 0.86 -2.70 36.82
CA SER A 6 1.18 -2.62 35.41
C SER A 6 0.75 -1.23 34.89
N ILE A 7 1.72 -0.40 34.53
CA ILE A 7 1.48 0.82 33.77
C ILE A 7 0.89 0.38 32.43
N PRO A 8 -0.31 0.82 32.03
CA PRO A 8 -0.82 0.52 30.71
C PRO A 8 0.14 1.15 29.70
N ALA A 9 0.66 0.35 28.77
CA ALA A 9 1.43 0.85 27.64
C ALA A 9 0.55 1.88 26.92
N HIS A 10 0.98 3.15 26.92
CA HIS A 10 0.36 4.16 26.08
C HIS A 10 0.43 3.64 24.63
N PRO A 11 -0.68 3.67 23.86
CA PRO A 11 -0.60 3.43 22.43
C PRO A 11 0.45 4.40 21.88
N ALA A 12 1.38 3.90 21.08
CA ALA A 12 2.38 4.73 20.44
C ALA A 12 1.65 5.88 19.72
N GLN A 13 2.06 7.12 19.98
CA GLN A 13 1.46 8.25 19.28
C GLN A 13 1.74 8.09 17.78
N PRO A 14 0.73 8.29 16.92
CA PRO A 14 0.93 8.21 15.48
C PRO A 14 2.06 9.16 15.05
N SER A 15 2.79 8.77 14.01
CA SER A 15 3.84 9.59 13.40
C SER A 15 3.27 10.98 13.04
N GLN A 16 4.09 12.03 13.17
CA GLN A 16 3.72 13.38 12.70
C GLN A 16 3.44 13.44 11.17
N TYR A 17 3.78 12.38 10.45
CA TYR A 17 3.52 12.22 9.00
C TYR A 17 2.32 11.34 8.70
N ALA A 18 1.64 10.83 9.73
CA ALA A 18 0.52 9.92 9.57
C ALA A 18 -0.69 10.60 8.94
N PHE A 19 -1.26 9.96 7.94
CA PHE A 19 -2.52 10.40 7.34
C PHE A 19 -3.73 9.99 8.20
N PRO A 20 -4.83 10.75 8.14
CA PRO A 20 -6.07 10.40 8.85
C PRO A 20 -6.61 9.03 8.40
N PRO A 21 -6.90 8.08 9.33
CA PRO A 21 -7.34 6.74 8.96
C PRO A 21 -8.86 6.60 8.78
N LYS A 22 -9.66 7.62 9.10
CA LYS A 22 -11.13 7.56 9.08
C LYS A 22 -11.74 8.20 7.86
N PRO A 23 -12.75 7.58 7.21
CA PRO A 23 -13.44 8.17 6.06
C PRO A 23 -14.00 9.57 6.31
N LYS A 24 -14.49 9.86 7.52
CA LYS A 24 -15.02 11.17 7.89
C LYS A 24 -13.99 12.31 7.88
N ASP A 25 -12.72 11.97 8.00
CA ASP A 25 -11.61 12.92 8.01
C ASP A 25 -11.12 13.25 6.58
N TYR A 26 -11.67 12.55 5.54
CA TYR A 26 -11.37 12.83 4.14
C TYR A 26 -12.19 14.01 3.63
N ALA A 27 -11.57 14.80 2.73
CA ALA A 27 -12.25 15.96 2.16
C ALA A 27 -13.54 15.58 1.42
N PRO A 28 -14.53 16.48 1.42
CA PRO A 28 -15.68 16.33 0.55
C PRO A 28 -15.30 16.40 -0.93
N GLU A 29 -16.06 15.67 -1.76
CA GLU A 29 -16.02 15.85 -3.20
C GLU A 29 -16.40 17.30 -3.57
N PRO A 30 -15.93 17.85 -4.72
CA PRO A 30 -15.44 17.13 -5.93
C PRO A 30 -13.92 17.06 -6.07
N ALA A 31 -13.13 17.59 -5.16
CA ALA A 31 -11.67 17.58 -5.23
C ALA A 31 -11.07 17.34 -3.83
N PRO A 32 -9.80 16.87 -3.71
CA PRO A 32 -9.10 16.86 -2.43
C PRO A 32 -9.09 18.26 -1.82
N SER A 33 -9.08 18.39 -0.50
CA SER A 33 -8.86 19.71 0.10
C SER A 33 -7.40 20.16 -0.06
N LEU A 34 -7.17 21.46 0.00
CA LEU A 34 -5.80 21.99 -0.02
C LEU A 34 -4.99 21.51 1.20
N GLU A 35 -5.66 21.24 2.33
CA GLU A 35 -5.03 20.67 3.52
C GLU A 35 -4.53 19.23 3.27
N GLU A 36 -5.32 18.40 2.61
CA GLU A 36 -4.90 17.05 2.22
C GLU A 36 -3.69 17.11 1.26
N TRP A 37 -3.68 18.03 0.29
CA TRP A 37 -2.53 18.27 -0.57
C TRP A 37 -1.28 18.66 0.22
N GLN A 38 -1.39 19.56 1.20
CA GLN A 38 -0.26 19.98 2.03
C GLN A 38 0.31 18.84 2.88
N GLN A 39 -0.56 17.95 3.38
CA GLN A 39 -0.12 16.73 4.09
C GLN A 39 0.61 15.78 3.13
N LEU A 40 0.09 15.59 1.92
CA LEU A 40 0.71 14.75 0.89
C LEU A 40 2.08 15.29 0.48
N TRP A 41 2.19 16.61 0.21
CA TRP A 41 3.47 17.26 -0.10
C TRP A 41 4.49 17.16 1.03
N THR A 42 4.04 17.22 2.28
CA THR A 42 4.91 17.02 3.45
C THR A 42 5.45 15.58 3.49
N ALA A 43 4.62 14.59 3.18
CA ALA A 43 5.03 13.20 3.09
C ALA A 43 5.97 12.97 1.88
N TRP A 44 5.72 13.64 0.75
CA TRP A 44 6.63 13.60 -0.40
C TRP A 44 8.02 14.13 -0.03
N GLU A 45 8.12 15.29 0.63
CA GLU A 45 9.40 15.82 1.11
C GLU A 45 10.13 14.83 2.03
N LEU A 46 9.37 14.12 2.88
CA LEU A 46 9.95 13.11 3.76
C LEU A 46 10.62 12.00 2.95
N VAL A 47 9.85 11.30 2.10
CA VAL A 47 10.34 10.09 1.42
C VAL A 47 11.38 10.39 0.35
N THR A 48 11.38 11.59 -0.23
CA THR A 48 12.31 11.98 -1.30
C THR A 48 13.53 12.75 -0.78
N LEU A 49 13.32 13.86 -0.09
CA LEU A 49 14.42 14.77 0.26
C LEU A 49 15.10 14.45 1.60
N LYS A 50 14.37 13.79 2.52
CA LYS A 50 14.92 13.45 3.85
C LYS A 50 15.42 12.02 3.95
N MET A 51 14.86 11.10 3.13
CA MET A 51 15.22 9.69 3.19
C MET A 51 16.14 9.24 2.05
N ILE A 52 16.36 10.07 1.02
CA ILE A 52 17.27 9.77 -0.08
C ILE A 52 18.41 10.79 -0.09
N PRO A 53 19.65 10.36 0.09
CA PRO A 53 20.80 11.25 -0.06
C PRO A 53 20.95 11.67 -1.52
N LYS A 54 21.45 12.88 -1.77
CA LYS A 54 21.60 13.43 -3.13
C LYS A 54 22.44 12.54 -4.04
N GLU A 55 23.43 11.88 -3.47
CA GLU A 55 24.36 10.98 -4.16
C GLU A 55 23.67 9.72 -4.69
N ALA A 56 22.54 9.34 -4.09
CA ALA A 56 21.76 8.17 -4.47
C ALA A 56 20.68 8.46 -5.53
N LEU A 57 20.44 9.71 -5.91
CA LEU A 57 19.37 10.08 -6.84
C LEU A 57 19.47 9.40 -8.22
N HIS A 58 20.68 9.10 -8.68
CA HIS A 58 20.91 8.39 -9.94
C HIS A 58 20.95 6.87 -9.79
N GLU A 59 20.73 6.33 -8.60
CA GLU A 59 20.62 4.89 -8.40
C GLU A 59 19.34 4.33 -9.04
N LYS A 60 19.47 3.09 -9.53
CA LYS A 60 18.36 2.24 -9.97
C LYS A 60 18.25 1.06 -9.00
N PRO A 61 17.53 1.20 -7.86
CA PRO A 61 17.38 0.09 -6.91
C PRO A 61 16.72 -1.15 -7.54
N ILE A 62 15.91 -0.93 -8.58
CA ILE A 62 15.39 -1.95 -9.49
C ILE A 62 16.01 -1.69 -10.87
N PRO A 63 16.94 -2.53 -11.36
CA PRO A 63 17.75 -2.25 -12.55
C PRO A 63 16.97 -1.95 -13.84
N LEU A 64 15.78 -2.57 -13.97
CA LEU A 64 14.92 -2.43 -15.16
C LEU A 64 14.03 -1.18 -15.14
N ARG A 65 14.03 -0.42 -14.04
CA ARG A 65 13.24 0.81 -13.89
C ARG A 65 14.08 2.06 -14.03
N ASN A 66 13.44 3.21 -14.02
CA ASN A 66 14.11 4.50 -14.03
C ASN A 66 14.93 4.75 -12.75
N PRO A 67 15.96 5.62 -12.80
CA PRO A 67 16.66 6.08 -11.61
C PRO A 67 15.73 6.89 -10.69
N LEU A 68 16.09 7.00 -9.41
CA LEU A 68 15.25 7.70 -8.42
C LEU A 68 14.93 9.15 -8.79
N ILE A 69 15.86 9.86 -9.44
CA ILE A 69 15.66 11.25 -9.88
C ILE A 69 14.49 11.40 -10.87
N PHE A 70 14.22 10.38 -11.69
CA PHE A 70 13.07 10.37 -12.59
C PHE A 70 11.78 10.59 -11.83
N TYR A 71 11.56 9.90 -10.72
CA TYR A 71 10.31 9.95 -9.97
C TYR A 71 10.08 11.30 -9.29
N LEU A 72 11.16 12.03 -8.97
CA LEU A 72 11.03 13.40 -8.45
C LEU A 72 10.44 14.35 -9.48
N GLY A 73 10.78 14.16 -10.75
CA GLY A 73 10.22 14.91 -11.87
C GLY A 73 8.88 14.37 -12.36
N HIS A 74 8.71 13.03 -12.36
CA HIS A 74 7.52 12.35 -12.85
C HIS A 74 6.25 12.75 -12.11
N ILE A 75 6.27 12.75 -10.78
CA ILE A 75 5.10 13.07 -9.97
C ILE A 75 4.51 14.44 -10.32
N PRO A 76 5.23 15.55 -10.21
CA PRO A 76 4.68 16.86 -10.56
C PRO A 76 4.38 17.00 -12.07
N THR A 77 5.12 16.31 -12.94
CA THR A 77 4.84 16.35 -14.38
C THR A 77 3.53 15.68 -14.72
N PHE A 78 3.25 14.52 -14.12
CA PHE A 78 1.98 13.82 -14.29
C PHE A 78 0.79 14.68 -13.84
N GLU A 79 0.90 15.31 -12.67
CA GLU A 79 -0.09 16.25 -12.17
C GLU A 79 -0.33 17.41 -13.16
N ASP A 80 0.74 18.03 -13.63
CA ASP A 80 0.66 19.17 -14.55
C ASP A 80 0.05 18.81 -15.89
N ILE A 81 0.35 17.63 -16.44
CA ILE A 81 -0.25 17.11 -17.67
C ILE A 81 -1.78 17.05 -17.55
N HIS A 82 -2.28 16.43 -16.47
CA HIS A 82 -3.72 16.29 -16.26
C HIS A 82 -4.40 17.62 -15.97
N ILE A 83 -3.77 18.52 -15.23
CA ILE A 83 -4.26 19.88 -14.99
C ILE A 83 -4.29 20.68 -16.31
N ALA A 84 -3.23 20.61 -17.12
CA ALA A 84 -3.20 21.30 -18.41
C ALA A 84 -4.30 20.81 -19.36
N ARG A 85 -4.53 19.50 -19.44
CA ARG A 85 -5.62 18.90 -20.22
C ARG A 85 -7.00 19.36 -19.72
N ALA A 86 -7.22 19.33 -18.40
CA ALA A 86 -8.49 19.71 -17.79
C ALA A 86 -8.79 21.22 -17.91
N THR A 87 -7.78 22.06 -17.71
CA THR A 87 -7.94 23.54 -17.78
C THR A 87 -7.89 24.08 -19.19
N ARG A 88 -7.34 23.32 -20.15
CA ARG A 88 -7.00 23.74 -21.52
C ARG A 88 -6.02 24.91 -21.55
N GLU A 89 -5.19 25.00 -20.54
CA GLU A 89 -4.11 25.99 -20.42
C GLU A 89 -2.76 25.35 -20.77
N PRO A 90 -1.76 26.14 -21.17
CA PRO A 90 -0.41 25.61 -21.42
C PRO A 90 0.14 24.86 -20.20
N PRO A 91 1.01 23.86 -20.42
CA PRO A 91 1.71 23.19 -19.33
C PRO A 91 2.65 24.16 -18.61
N THR A 92 3.07 23.76 -17.42
CA THR A 92 4.08 24.49 -16.64
C THR A 92 5.45 24.35 -17.31
N GLU A 93 6.16 25.46 -17.46
CA GLU A 93 7.53 25.44 -18.02
C GLU A 93 8.55 24.84 -17.03
N PRO A 94 9.48 24.01 -17.54
CA PRO A 94 9.78 23.77 -18.97
C PRO A 94 8.92 22.64 -19.58
N GLU A 95 8.28 22.90 -20.72
CA GLU A 95 7.36 22.00 -21.40
C GLU A 95 7.99 20.63 -21.77
N TYR A 96 9.32 20.60 -22.09
CA TYR A 96 9.99 19.35 -22.44
C TYR A 96 10.01 18.31 -21.30
N TYR A 97 9.71 18.70 -20.04
CA TYR A 97 9.58 17.76 -18.93
C TYR A 97 8.48 16.73 -19.19
N GLN A 98 7.43 17.07 -19.93
CA GLN A 98 6.41 16.11 -20.34
C GLN A 98 6.99 14.98 -21.19
N GLN A 99 8.01 15.23 -21.99
CA GLN A 99 8.63 14.20 -22.85
C GLN A 99 9.48 13.21 -22.06
N ILE A 100 10.13 13.65 -20.99
CA ILE A 100 11.07 12.83 -20.22
C ILE A 100 10.51 12.28 -18.90
N PHE A 101 9.37 12.80 -18.41
CA PHE A 101 8.83 12.44 -17.10
C PHE A 101 7.37 11.94 -17.11
N GLU A 102 6.66 11.92 -18.26
CA GLU A 102 5.23 11.56 -18.27
C GLU A 102 4.99 10.13 -17.78
N ARG A 103 5.76 9.15 -18.25
CA ARG A 103 5.52 7.74 -18.00
C ARG A 103 6.82 6.98 -17.70
N GLY A 104 6.81 6.18 -16.63
CA GLY A 104 7.94 5.34 -16.24
C GLY A 104 8.13 4.12 -17.12
N ILE A 105 9.25 3.44 -16.93
CA ILE A 105 9.55 2.14 -17.55
C ILE A 105 8.88 1.06 -16.71
N ASP A 106 7.94 0.31 -17.30
CA ASP A 106 7.29 -0.87 -16.75
C ASP A 106 7.56 -2.08 -17.66
N PRO A 107 8.66 -2.82 -17.40
CA PRO A 107 9.06 -3.94 -18.24
C PRO A 107 8.11 -5.12 -18.08
N ASP A 108 7.91 -5.89 -19.16
CA ASP A 108 7.23 -7.18 -19.10
C ASP A 108 8.04 -8.12 -18.20
N VAL A 109 7.37 -8.79 -17.25
CA VAL A 109 8.04 -9.69 -16.30
C VAL A 109 8.53 -11.00 -16.93
N GLU A 110 7.95 -11.42 -18.05
CA GLU A 110 8.34 -12.63 -18.79
C GLU A 110 9.42 -12.31 -19.83
N ASP A 111 9.38 -11.11 -20.43
CA ASP A 111 10.38 -10.62 -21.37
C ASP A 111 10.76 -9.18 -21.03
N PRO A 112 11.76 -8.96 -20.17
CA PRO A 112 12.18 -7.63 -19.76
C PRO A 112 12.75 -6.75 -20.89
N THR A 113 12.98 -7.30 -22.09
CA THR A 113 13.34 -6.51 -23.27
C THR A 113 12.12 -5.87 -23.93
N ASN A 114 10.93 -6.29 -23.55
CA ASN A 114 9.64 -5.77 -23.98
C ASN A 114 9.03 -4.95 -22.83
N CYS A 115 8.64 -3.73 -23.09
CA CYS A 115 7.99 -2.87 -22.11
C CYS A 115 6.91 -2.02 -22.78
N HIS A 116 5.97 -1.54 -21.99
CA HIS A 116 4.98 -0.57 -22.44
C HIS A 116 5.66 0.72 -22.91
N ASP A 117 4.94 1.50 -23.71
CA ASP A 117 5.40 2.83 -24.11
C ASP A 117 5.77 3.64 -22.85
N HIS A 118 6.93 4.25 -22.88
CA HIS A 118 7.48 5.06 -21.78
C HIS A 118 8.08 6.36 -22.30
N SER A 119 8.33 7.30 -21.40
CA SER A 119 8.97 8.57 -21.72
C SER A 119 10.38 8.38 -22.26
N GLU A 120 10.86 9.37 -23.01
CA GLU A 120 12.25 9.41 -23.46
C GLU A 120 13.21 9.39 -22.26
N THR A 121 14.25 8.58 -22.35
CA THR A 121 15.32 8.60 -21.35
C THR A 121 16.39 9.58 -21.81
N PRO A 122 16.59 10.72 -21.12
CA PRO A 122 17.56 11.72 -21.55
C PRO A 122 18.98 11.23 -21.26
N ASP A 123 19.97 11.73 -22.04
CA ASP A 123 21.39 11.47 -21.80
C ASP A 123 21.85 11.99 -20.42
N THR A 124 21.25 13.09 -19.99
CA THR A 124 21.49 13.70 -18.67
C THR A 124 20.18 14.20 -18.09
N TRP A 125 19.86 13.76 -16.88
CA TRP A 125 18.70 14.24 -16.14
C TRP A 125 18.88 15.69 -15.71
N PRO A 126 17.79 16.49 -15.63
CA PRO A 126 17.82 17.82 -15.03
C PRO A 126 18.40 17.78 -13.61
N GLU A 127 19.03 18.87 -13.20
CA GLU A 127 19.56 19.01 -11.85
C GLU A 127 18.42 19.01 -10.81
N LEU A 128 18.70 18.47 -9.62
CA LEU A 128 17.69 18.40 -8.55
C LEU A 128 17.00 19.74 -8.29
N HIS A 129 17.75 20.86 -8.28
CA HIS A 129 17.18 22.17 -8.00
C HIS A 129 16.17 22.61 -9.08
N GLU A 130 16.42 22.29 -10.36
CA GLU A 130 15.50 22.59 -11.46
C GLU A 130 14.20 21.80 -11.34
N ILE A 131 14.29 20.52 -10.96
CA ILE A 131 13.13 19.66 -10.71
C ILE A 131 12.29 20.21 -9.53
N LEU A 132 12.95 20.65 -8.45
CA LEU A 132 12.28 21.21 -7.29
C LEU A 132 11.60 22.55 -7.59
N GLU A 133 12.24 23.42 -8.38
CA GLU A 133 11.62 24.66 -8.86
C GLU A 133 10.40 24.39 -9.75
N TYR A 134 10.48 23.38 -10.60
CA TYR A 134 9.33 22.93 -11.40
C TYR A 134 8.19 22.44 -10.51
N ARG A 135 8.47 21.54 -9.54
CA ARG A 135 7.48 21.08 -8.58
C ARG A 135 6.80 22.24 -7.82
N GLU A 136 7.58 23.23 -7.38
CA GLU A 136 7.01 24.39 -6.70
C GLU A 136 6.03 25.18 -7.60
N LYS A 137 6.33 25.30 -8.90
CA LYS A 137 5.40 25.94 -9.85
C LYS A 137 4.11 25.15 -9.99
N VAL A 138 4.20 23.79 -10.07
CA VAL A 138 3.02 22.93 -10.16
C VAL A 138 2.19 23.01 -8.87
N CYS A 139 2.78 22.96 -7.70
CA CYS A 139 2.07 23.15 -6.43
C CYS A 139 1.37 24.52 -6.35
N LYS A 140 2.01 25.58 -6.83
CA LYS A 140 1.38 26.92 -6.95
C LYS A 140 0.21 26.91 -7.94
N ARG A 141 0.33 26.22 -9.05
CA ARG A 141 -0.76 26.06 -10.02
C ARG A 141 -1.96 25.35 -9.40
N ILE A 142 -1.73 24.26 -8.68
CA ILE A 142 -2.78 23.56 -7.90
C ILE A 142 -3.43 24.54 -6.92
N THR A 143 -2.65 25.22 -6.10
CA THR A 143 -3.16 26.19 -5.10
C THR A 143 -4.04 27.27 -5.75
N ALA A 144 -3.63 27.83 -6.89
CA ALA A 144 -4.39 28.82 -7.62
C ALA A 144 -5.76 28.33 -8.12
N LEU A 145 -5.89 27.03 -8.43
CA LEU A 145 -7.19 26.42 -8.78
C LEU A 145 -8.16 26.44 -7.59
N TYR A 146 -7.68 26.27 -6.38
CA TYR A 146 -8.50 26.40 -5.15
C TYR A 146 -8.83 27.85 -4.85
N GLU A 147 -7.87 28.76 -4.92
CA GLU A 147 -8.07 30.20 -4.69
C GLU A 147 -9.08 30.80 -5.66
N SER A 148 -9.09 30.36 -6.92
CA SER A 148 -10.08 30.78 -7.93
C SER A 148 -11.43 30.08 -7.81
N GLY A 149 -11.58 29.08 -6.95
CA GLY A 149 -12.77 28.26 -6.80
C GLY A 149 -12.96 27.22 -7.91
N ARG A 150 -12.10 27.18 -8.94
CA ARG A 150 -12.25 26.25 -10.10
C ARG A 150 -12.09 24.78 -9.69
N ALA A 151 -11.26 24.48 -8.69
CA ALA A 151 -11.08 23.11 -8.18
C ALA A 151 -12.42 22.44 -7.78
N CYS A 152 -13.35 23.22 -7.22
CA CYS A 152 -14.63 22.70 -6.72
C CYS A 152 -15.82 22.96 -7.64
N SER A 153 -15.69 23.92 -8.57
CA SER A 153 -16.80 24.29 -9.48
C SER A 153 -16.75 23.62 -10.86
N ASP A 154 -15.59 23.08 -11.25
CA ASP A 154 -15.37 22.40 -12.52
C ASP A 154 -15.03 20.94 -12.25
N ARG A 155 -15.94 20.03 -12.62
CA ARG A 155 -15.78 18.59 -12.38
C ARG A 155 -14.57 18.00 -13.10
N THR A 156 -14.24 18.47 -14.31
CA THR A 156 -13.08 17.98 -15.06
C THR A 156 -11.77 18.33 -14.33
N ILE A 157 -11.70 19.56 -13.81
CA ILE A 157 -10.56 20.00 -12.99
C ILE A 157 -10.50 19.21 -11.67
N GLY A 158 -11.64 19.03 -10.99
CA GLY A 158 -11.71 18.25 -9.75
C GLY A 158 -11.23 16.81 -9.97
N ARG A 159 -11.60 16.16 -11.06
CA ARG A 159 -11.12 14.82 -11.44
C ARG A 159 -9.63 14.80 -11.73
N ALA A 160 -9.09 15.79 -12.43
CA ALA A 160 -7.65 15.91 -12.67
C ALA A 160 -6.87 16.03 -11.35
N LEU A 161 -7.41 16.81 -10.40
CA LEU A 161 -6.81 16.94 -9.07
C LEU A 161 -6.86 15.63 -8.27
N TRP A 162 -7.96 14.85 -8.36
CA TRP A 162 -8.04 13.52 -7.75
C TRP A 162 -7.04 12.54 -8.35
N ILE A 163 -6.90 12.54 -9.68
CA ILE A 163 -5.92 11.71 -10.40
C ILE A 163 -4.51 12.02 -9.90
N GLY A 164 -4.12 13.30 -9.87
CA GLY A 164 -2.80 13.72 -9.39
C GLY A 164 -2.58 13.35 -7.92
N PHE A 165 -3.56 13.60 -7.06
CA PHE A 165 -3.49 13.33 -5.62
C PHE A 165 -3.30 11.83 -5.32
N GLU A 166 -4.14 10.97 -5.90
CA GLU A 166 -4.01 9.52 -5.66
C GLU A 166 -2.76 8.95 -6.32
N HIS A 167 -2.36 9.46 -7.49
CA HIS A 167 -1.10 9.09 -8.14
C HIS A 167 0.12 9.45 -7.29
N GLU A 168 0.20 10.68 -6.73
CA GLU A 168 1.28 11.03 -5.80
C GLU A 168 1.26 10.12 -4.56
N GLY A 169 0.06 9.83 -4.01
CA GLY A 169 -0.10 8.92 -2.88
C GLY A 169 0.40 7.49 -3.16
N LEU A 170 0.14 6.96 -4.36
CA LEU A 170 0.67 5.67 -4.82
C LEU A 170 2.20 5.72 -4.97
N HIS A 171 2.72 6.81 -5.52
CA HIS A 171 4.17 6.96 -5.70
C HIS A 171 4.94 7.15 -4.40
N LEU A 172 4.36 7.71 -3.34
CA LEU A 172 5.00 7.71 -2.02
C LEU A 172 5.31 6.29 -1.54
N GLU A 173 4.39 5.37 -1.76
CA GLU A 173 4.55 3.96 -1.43
C GLU A 173 5.57 3.28 -2.35
N THR A 174 5.40 3.40 -3.68
CA THR A 174 6.30 2.75 -4.65
C THR A 174 7.73 3.27 -4.56
N PHE A 175 7.91 4.52 -4.18
CA PHE A 175 9.22 5.09 -3.91
C PHE A 175 9.94 4.37 -2.76
N LEU A 176 9.20 4.08 -1.69
CA LEU A 176 9.73 3.33 -0.54
C LEU A 176 10.03 1.86 -0.89
N TRP A 177 9.23 1.22 -1.75
CA TRP A 177 9.55 -0.13 -2.23
C TRP A 177 10.89 -0.18 -2.95
N MET A 178 11.18 0.81 -3.77
CA MET A 178 12.44 0.89 -4.48
C MET A 178 13.59 1.23 -3.54
N THR A 179 13.41 2.24 -2.72
CA THR A 179 14.49 2.75 -1.87
C THR A 179 14.88 1.81 -0.75
N ILE A 180 13.95 0.98 -0.23
CA ILE A 180 14.26 -0.05 0.77
C ILE A 180 15.24 -1.11 0.23
N LEU A 181 15.36 -1.23 -1.10
CA LEU A 181 16.33 -2.10 -1.74
C LEU A 181 17.71 -1.44 -1.88
N SER A 182 17.79 -0.12 -1.77
CA SER A 182 19.05 0.63 -1.78
C SER A 182 19.76 0.51 -0.42
N PRO A 183 21.09 0.27 -0.40
CA PRO A 183 21.88 0.33 0.83
C PRO A 183 22.04 1.77 1.37
N ASN A 184 21.68 2.77 0.59
CA ASN A 184 21.92 4.19 0.87
C ASN A 184 20.68 4.92 1.40
N ILE A 185 19.54 4.23 1.58
CA ILE A 185 18.35 4.86 2.18
C ILE A 185 18.66 5.37 3.59
N LEU A 186 18.21 6.58 3.89
CA LEU A 186 18.28 7.16 5.22
C LEU A 186 16.99 6.83 6.00
N PRO A 187 17.09 6.57 7.30
CA PRO A 187 15.89 6.36 8.10
C PRO A 187 15.04 7.64 8.16
N PRO A 188 13.71 7.52 8.30
CA PRO A 188 12.87 8.68 8.54
C PRO A 188 13.32 9.40 9.82
N PRO A 189 13.15 10.74 9.92
CA PRO A 189 13.60 11.54 11.06
C PRO A 189 12.64 11.39 12.27
N ILE A 190 12.44 10.16 12.70
CA ILE A 190 11.66 9.75 13.87
C ILE A 190 12.47 8.76 14.69
N PRO A 191 12.17 8.54 15.97
CA PRO A 191 12.86 7.54 16.77
C PRO A 191 12.76 6.14 16.15
N ARG A 192 13.88 5.42 16.14
CA ARG A 192 13.88 4.01 15.72
C ARG A 192 12.99 3.19 16.66
N PRO A 193 12.10 2.34 16.15
CA PRO A 193 11.28 1.46 16.98
C PRO A 193 12.13 0.49 17.81
N ASP A 194 11.65 0.16 18.99
CA ASP A 194 12.21 -0.92 19.81
C ASP A 194 11.69 -2.27 19.30
N PHE A 195 12.33 -2.77 18.23
CA PHE A 195 11.96 -4.05 17.63
C PHE A 195 12.09 -5.23 18.58
N VAL A 196 12.95 -5.16 19.61
CA VAL A 196 13.12 -6.22 20.60
C VAL A 196 11.87 -6.33 21.46
N SER A 197 11.48 -5.25 22.13
CA SER A 197 10.27 -5.23 22.95
C SER A 197 9.00 -5.55 22.15
N MET A 198 8.95 -5.12 20.88
CA MET A 198 7.83 -5.45 19.96
C MET A 198 7.77 -6.95 19.68
N ALA A 199 8.91 -7.58 19.40
CA ALA A 199 8.99 -9.02 19.13
C ALA A 199 8.65 -9.86 20.35
N GLU A 200 9.13 -9.46 21.55
CA GLU A 200 8.82 -10.11 22.81
C GLU A 200 7.30 -10.08 23.09
N LYS A 201 6.68 -8.92 22.92
CA LYS A 201 5.24 -8.77 23.08
C LYS A 201 4.49 -9.65 22.09
N ALA A 202 4.84 -9.59 20.79
CA ALA A 202 4.20 -10.37 19.75
C ALA A 202 4.31 -11.89 20.00
N ALA A 203 5.48 -12.36 20.44
CA ALA A 203 5.70 -13.76 20.79
C ALA A 203 4.80 -14.23 21.93
N CYS A 204 4.58 -13.39 22.96
CA CYS A 204 3.66 -13.69 24.07
C CYS A 204 2.19 -13.73 23.64
N GLU A 205 1.81 -12.93 22.66
CA GLU A 205 0.43 -12.79 22.16
C GLU A 205 0.12 -13.72 20.98
N ARG A 206 1.10 -14.44 20.44
CA ARG A 206 0.98 -15.30 19.27
C ARG A 206 -0.04 -16.42 19.49
N VAL A 207 -0.93 -16.59 18.53
CA VAL A 207 -1.92 -17.67 18.49
C VAL A 207 -1.91 -18.35 17.12
N GLU A 208 -2.35 -19.61 17.10
CA GLU A 208 -2.49 -20.38 15.87
C GLU A 208 -3.42 -19.68 14.87
N ASN A 209 -3.10 -19.75 13.58
CA ASN A 209 -3.92 -19.23 12.49
C ASN A 209 -5.06 -20.19 12.17
N LYS A 210 -6.24 -19.97 12.76
CA LYS A 210 -7.40 -20.85 12.63
C LYS A 210 -8.14 -20.63 11.31
N TRP A 211 -8.93 -21.61 10.93
CA TRP A 211 -9.84 -21.56 9.80
C TRP A 211 -11.23 -21.11 10.24
N PHE A 212 -11.88 -20.28 9.41
CA PHE A 212 -13.21 -19.73 9.62
C PHE A 212 -14.08 -19.95 8.40
N ALA A 213 -15.33 -20.36 8.63
CA ALA A 213 -16.32 -20.46 7.59
C ALA A 213 -16.78 -19.06 7.16
N ILE A 214 -16.75 -18.82 5.86
CA ILE A 214 -17.29 -17.62 5.22
C ILE A 214 -18.63 -17.97 4.62
N ALA A 215 -19.67 -17.27 5.04
CA ALA A 215 -21.02 -17.52 4.55
C ALA A 215 -21.18 -17.06 3.08
N PRO A 216 -22.00 -17.79 2.28
CA PRO A 216 -22.33 -17.32 0.94
C PRO A 216 -23.03 -15.97 1.00
N ARG A 217 -22.68 -15.06 0.08
CA ARG A 217 -23.26 -13.73 0.03
C ARG A 217 -23.31 -13.15 -1.38
N THR A 218 -24.22 -12.20 -1.55
CA THR A 218 -24.26 -11.33 -2.74
C THR A 218 -24.04 -9.89 -2.27
N PHE A 219 -23.18 -9.15 -2.97
CA PHE A 219 -22.88 -7.76 -2.67
C PHE A 219 -22.45 -7.02 -3.94
N SER A 220 -22.54 -5.69 -3.90
CA SER A 220 -22.10 -4.84 -5.00
C SER A 220 -20.65 -4.41 -4.83
N ILE A 221 -19.89 -4.38 -5.94
CA ILE A 221 -18.54 -3.83 -6.06
C ILE A 221 -18.58 -2.72 -7.10
N GLY A 222 -17.71 -1.72 -6.94
CA GLY A 222 -17.58 -0.59 -7.85
C GLY A 222 -18.24 0.68 -7.34
N ILE A 223 -17.80 1.80 -7.88
CA ILE A 223 -18.25 3.14 -7.51
C ILE A 223 -19.08 3.71 -8.68
N ASP A 224 -20.26 4.26 -8.38
CA ASP A 224 -21.06 4.99 -9.34
C ASP A 224 -20.50 6.41 -9.55
N ASP A 225 -19.49 6.50 -10.41
CA ASP A 225 -18.81 7.73 -10.77
C ASP A 225 -18.81 7.94 -12.29
N PRO A 226 -19.90 8.43 -12.89
CA PRO A 226 -19.90 8.84 -14.29
C PRO A 226 -18.97 10.05 -14.48
N GLU A 227 -18.24 10.08 -15.61
CA GLU A 227 -17.33 11.19 -15.91
C GLU A 227 -18.06 12.48 -16.28
N ASP A 228 -19.30 12.38 -16.74
CA ASP A 228 -20.13 13.53 -17.06
C ASP A 228 -20.82 14.11 -15.81
N ASP A 229 -21.37 15.31 -15.98
CA ASP A 229 -22.10 16.03 -14.93
C ASP A 229 -23.54 15.50 -14.70
N SER A 230 -23.93 14.38 -15.32
CA SER A 230 -25.29 13.85 -15.27
C SER A 230 -25.75 13.46 -13.87
N LYS A 231 -24.79 13.12 -13.00
CA LYS A 231 -25.01 12.87 -11.58
C LYS A 231 -24.09 13.78 -10.79
N GLY A 232 -24.55 14.93 -10.34
CA GLY A 232 -23.78 15.83 -9.50
C GLY A 232 -23.25 15.12 -8.25
N ASN A 233 -22.03 15.45 -7.81
CA ASN A 233 -21.38 15.00 -6.55
C ASN A 233 -21.15 13.48 -6.43
N GLY A 234 -20.75 12.81 -7.51
CA GLY A 234 -20.21 11.45 -7.42
C GLY A 234 -18.84 11.42 -6.75
N PHE A 235 -18.49 10.28 -6.13
CA PHE A 235 -17.13 10.06 -5.63
C PHE A 235 -16.20 9.78 -6.81
N PHE A 236 -14.94 10.25 -6.70
CA PHE A 236 -13.93 9.91 -7.68
C PHE A 236 -13.61 8.42 -7.67
N ALA A 237 -13.61 7.82 -8.84
CA ALA A 237 -13.15 6.46 -9.08
C ALA A 237 -12.24 6.40 -10.30
N TRP A 238 -11.20 5.57 -10.23
CA TRP A 238 -10.44 5.17 -11.41
C TRP A 238 -11.31 4.34 -12.35
N ASP A 239 -10.91 4.18 -13.60
CA ASP A 239 -11.71 3.44 -14.58
C ASP A 239 -11.95 1.98 -14.23
N ASN A 240 -11.00 1.34 -13.53
CA ASN A 240 -11.11 -0.02 -13.00
C ASN A 240 -11.96 -0.14 -11.73
N GLU A 241 -12.32 0.99 -11.10
CA GLU A 241 -13.17 1.05 -9.91
C GLU A 241 -14.62 1.42 -10.23
N ARG A 242 -14.91 1.86 -11.46
CA ARG A 242 -16.21 2.38 -11.87
C ARG A 242 -17.16 1.31 -12.37
N GLY A 243 -18.46 1.67 -12.29
CA GLY A 243 -19.56 0.84 -12.74
C GLY A 243 -19.90 -0.23 -11.72
N PRO A 244 -20.79 0.08 -10.73
CA PRO A 244 -21.18 -0.90 -9.72
C PRO A 244 -21.85 -2.11 -10.38
N TYR A 245 -21.47 -3.29 -9.94
CA TYR A 245 -22.04 -4.57 -10.36
C TYR A 245 -22.15 -5.53 -9.18
N ASP A 246 -23.14 -6.43 -9.24
CA ASP A 246 -23.37 -7.40 -8.19
C ASP A 246 -22.57 -8.68 -8.43
N VAL A 247 -21.95 -9.17 -7.35
CA VAL A 247 -21.23 -10.43 -7.33
C VAL A 247 -21.83 -11.38 -6.30
N SER A 248 -21.91 -12.68 -6.64
CA SER A 248 -22.35 -13.72 -5.73
C SER A 248 -21.19 -14.67 -5.46
N VAL A 249 -20.85 -14.83 -4.17
CA VAL A 249 -19.76 -15.67 -3.69
C VAL A 249 -20.35 -16.84 -2.90
N GLY A 250 -19.96 -18.08 -3.26
CA GLY A 250 -20.34 -19.28 -2.50
C GLY A 250 -19.68 -19.32 -1.12
N GLY A 251 -20.12 -20.24 -0.27
CA GLY A 251 -19.48 -20.45 1.03
C GLY A 251 -18.12 -21.14 0.87
N PHE A 252 -17.14 -20.75 1.68
CA PHE A 252 -15.79 -21.30 1.72
C PHE A 252 -15.16 -21.15 3.11
N GLU A 253 -13.96 -21.66 3.31
CA GLU A 253 -13.19 -21.46 4.53
C GLU A 253 -11.96 -20.59 4.26
N ALA A 254 -11.63 -19.68 5.18
CA ALA A 254 -10.47 -18.82 5.12
C ALA A 254 -9.66 -18.90 6.42
N GLN A 255 -8.34 -18.74 6.31
CA GLN A 255 -7.51 -18.53 7.50
C GLN A 255 -7.85 -17.20 8.17
N ALA A 256 -7.65 -17.14 9.49
CA ALA A 256 -7.99 -15.98 10.31
C ALA A 256 -7.28 -14.71 9.86
N ARG A 257 -6.00 -14.80 9.50
CA ARG A 257 -5.08 -13.67 9.32
C ARG A 257 -4.03 -13.95 8.24
N PRO A 258 -3.27 -12.93 7.80
CA PRO A 258 -2.14 -13.14 6.90
C PRO A 258 -1.12 -14.15 7.43
N VAL A 259 -0.44 -14.82 6.49
CA VAL A 259 0.71 -15.70 6.78
C VAL A 259 1.87 -14.85 7.31
N SER A 260 2.46 -15.29 8.42
CA SER A 260 3.58 -14.59 9.03
C SER A 260 4.93 -15.02 8.47
N ILE A 261 5.96 -14.18 8.69
CA ILE A 261 7.37 -14.49 8.36
C ILE A 261 7.81 -15.82 8.97
N GLY A 262 7.45 -16.09 10.24
CA GLY A 262 7.84 -17.32 10.91
C GLY A 262 7.18 -18.58 10.31
N GLU A 263 5.92 -18.48 9.89
CA GLU A 263 5.20 -19.57 9.21
C GLU A 263 5.84 -19.85 7.84
N TYR A 264 6.16 -18.81 7.07
CA TYR A 264 6.81 -18.95 5.78
C TYR A 264 8.25 -19.48 5.90
N ALA A 265 9.04 -19.03 6.88
CA ALA A 265 10.36 -19.58 7.16
C ALA A 265 10.29 -21.08 7.50
N THR A 266 9.28 -21.49 8.26
CA THR A 266 9.02 -22.91 8.57
C THR A 266 8.73 -23.72 7.31
N TYR A 267 7.93 -23.18 6.39
CA TYR A 267 7.66 -23.79 5.08
C TYR A 267 8.95 -23.99 4.27
N LEU A 268 9.79 -22.95 4.15
CA LEU A 268 11.05 -23.04 3.39
C LEU A 268 11.97 -24.14 3.91
N VAL A 269 12.09 -24.29 5.25
CA VAL A 269 12.90 -25.36 5.87
C VAL A 269 12.28 -26.72 5.64
N LYS A 270 10.97 -26.90 5.89
CA LYS A 270 10.27 -28.18 5.73
C LYS A 270 10.27 -28.70 4.29
N THR A 271 10.31 -27.80 3.31
CA THR A 271 10.36 -28.13 1.89
C THR A 271 11.77 -28.14 1.31
N SER A 272 12.80 -27.90 2.12
CA SER A 272 14.21 -27.79 1.70
C SER A 272 14.45 -26.69 0.65
N GLN A 273 13.67 -25.60 0.68
CA GLN A 273 13.75 -24.46 -0.24
C GLN A 273 14.43 -23.23 0.41
N THR A 274 15.37 -23.46 1.30
CA THR A 274 16.05 -22.41 2.08
C THR A 274 16.90 -21.44 1.24
N ASP A 275 17.12 -21.71 -0.02
CA ASP A 275 17.76 -20.83 -1.01
C ASP A 275 16.78 -19.81 -1.63
N ARG A 276 15.46 -20.06 -1.58
CA ARG A 276 14.40 -19.20 -2.14
C ARG A 276 13.87 -18.19 -1.12
N ILE A 277 14.77 -17.41 -0.53
CA ILE A 277 14.36 -16.36 0.41
C ILE A 277 13.72 -15.17 -0.33
N PRO A 278 12.70 -14.50 0.26
CA PRO A 278 12.13 -13.28 -0.29
C PRO A 278 13.18 -12.19 -0.53
N ILE A 279 12.99 -11.33 -1.52
CA ILE A 279 13.92 -10.22 -1.83
C ILE A 279 14.06 -9.21 -0.66
N SER A 280 13.05 -9.15 0.21
CA SER A 280 13.09 -8.34 1.44
C SER A 280 14.01 -8.91 2.52
N TRP A 281 14.43 -10.19 2.40
CA TRP A 281 15.36 -10.80 3.34
C TRP A 281 16.78 -10.78 2.80
N THR A 282 17.76 -10.87 3.70
CA THR A 282 19.18 -10.89 3.33
C THR A 282 19.92 -11.86 4.25
N ARG A 283 20.81 -12.67 3.68
CA ARG A 283 21.70 -13.51 4.48
C ARG A 283 22.74 -12.65 5.19
N CYS A 284 22.96 -12.92 6.47
CA CYS A 284 24.06 -12.31 7.20
C CYS A 284 25.38 -12.77 6.61
N GLY A 285 26.27 -11.85 6.21
CA GLY A 285 27.61 -12.19 5.77
C GLY A 285 28.43 -12.87 6.89
N ALA A 286 29.32 -13.76 6.54
CA ALA A 286 30.27 -14.35 7.49
C ALA A 286 31.13 -13.22 8.10
N GLY A 287 30.85 -12.84 9.35
CA GLY A 287 31.55 -11.74 10.04
C GLY A 287 30.67 -10.58 10.49
N SER A 288 29.40 -10.50 10.11
CA SER A 288 28.47 -9.55 10.72
C SER A 288 28.07 -10.10 12.09
N SER A 289 28.76 -9.65 13.13
CA SER A 289 28.35 -9.86 14.52
C SER A 289 27.16 -8.98 14.84
N TYR A 290 25.97 -9.29 14.30
CA TYR A 290 24.77 -9.01 15.07
C TYR A 290 24.85 -10.00 16.23
N SER A 291 25.42 -9.53 17.37
CA SER A 291 25.44 -10.31 18.57
C SER A 291 24.04 -10.84 18.81
N SER A 292 23.91 -12.15 18.87
CA SER A 292 22.73 -12.84 19.35
C SER A 292 22.44 -12.31 20.76
N GLY A 293 21.81 -11.14 20.81
CA GLY A 293 21.13 -10.66 22.00
C GLY A 293 20.13 -11.73 22.35
N GLU A 294 20.12 -12.17 23.56
CA GLU A 294 19.35 -13.22 24.19
C GLU A 294 18.23 -13.81 23.34
N ILE A 295 18.40 -15.06 22.95
CA ILE A 295 17.39 -15.85 22.24
C ILE A 295 16.09 -15.70 23.00
N ILE A 296 15.09 -15.10 22.36
CA ILE A 296 13.72 -15.06 22.90
C ILE A 296 13.21 -16.50 22.82
N SER A 297 13.43 -17.27 23.90
CA SER A 297 13.08 -18.69 23.97
C SER A 297 11.59 -18.97 24.24
N ASN A 298 10.73 -17.95 24.20
CA ASN A 298 9.32 -18.09 24.50
C ASN A 298 8.46 -18.13 23.24
N GLY A 299 8.01 -19.31 22.86
CA GLY A 299 7.05 -19.55 21.78
C GLY A 299 7.72 -19.91 20.46
N SER A 300 8.31 -21.09 20.37
CA SER A 300 8.96 -21.62 19.18
C SER A 300 7.94 -21.77 18.03
N TYR A 301 8.35 -21.35 16.82
CA TYR A 301 7.77 -21.86 15.58
C TYR A 301 8.25 -23.32 15.38
N GLY A 302 7.77 -24.24 16.27
CA GLY A 302 8.18 -25.65 16.35
C GLY A 302 9.58 -25.82 17.00
N ASP A 303 9.74 -26.87 17.79
CA ASP A 303 11.02 -27.27 18.43
C ASP A 303 12.10 -27.72 17.42
N ASN A 304 12.07 -27.20 16.17
CA ASN A 304 12.96 -27.59 15.09
C ASN A 304 14.20 -26.67 15.11
N ILE A 305 15.29 -27.20 15.60
CA ILE A 305 16.61 -26.54 15.63
C ILE A 305 17.00 -26.03 14.23
N ASP A 306 16.59 -26.69 13.16
CA ASP A 306 16.93 -26.29 11.79
C ASP A 306 16.20 -25.00 11.37
N VAL A 307 14.94 -24.81 11.81
CA VAL A 307 14.19 -23.56 11.55
C VAL A 307 14.84 -22.37 12.28
N GLN A 308 15.16 -22.53 13.53
CA GLN A 308 15.81 -21.48 14.31
C GLN A 308 17.18 -21.11 13.72
N LYS A 309 18.00 -22.10 13.39
CA LYS A 309 19.30 -21.87 12.75
C LYS A 309 19.17 -21.15 11.38
N PHE A 310 18.13 -21.45 10.62
CA PHE A 310 17.84 -20.77 9.36
C PHE A 310 17.48 -19.30 9.59
N ILE A 311 16.60 -19.02 10.54
CA ILE A 311 16.16 -17.67 10.91
C ILE A 311 17.32 -16.81 11.41
N ASP A 312 18.16 -17.34 12.30
CA ASP A 312 19.30 -16.63 12.90
C ASP A 312 20.34 -16.17 11.87
N GLY A 313 20.36 -16.80 10.69
CA GLY A 313 21.24 -16.42 9.58
C GLY A 313 20.68 -15.32 8.67
N LEU A 314 19.54 -14.71 9.02
CA LEU A 314 18.80 -13.80 8.13
C LEU A 314 18.46 -12.47 8.82
N THR A 315 18.34 -11.44 7.98
CA THR A 315 17.76 -10.13 8.33
C THR A 315 16.65 -9.78 7.35
N ILE A 316 15.74 -8.91 7.77
CA ILE A 316 14.75 -8.27 6.89
C ILE A 316 15.14 -6.80 6.67
N LYS A 317 14.97 -6.32 5.43
CA LYS A 317 15.19 -4.93 5.07
C LYS A 317 14.07 -4.06 5.63
N THR A 318 14.41 -2.94 6.23
CA THR A 318 13.49 -1.91 6.68
C THR A 318 14.06 -0.53 6.36
N VAL A 319 13.24 0.51 6.42
CA VAL A 319 13.70 1.90 6.28
C VAL A 319 14.62 2.35 7.44
N PHE A 320 14.69 1.58 8.53
CA PHE A 320 15.61 1.79 9.64
C PHE A 320 16.90 0.95 9.51
N GLY A 321 17.14 0.39 8.32
CA GLY A 321 18.20 -0.58 8.06
C GLY A 321 17.77 -2.02 8.30
N PRO A 322 18.71 -2.99 8.18
CA PRO A 322 18.41 -4.40 8.39
C PRO A 322 18.03 -4.68 9.85
N VAL A 323 17.00 -5.51 10.02
CA VAL A 323 16.52 -6.00 11.33
C VAL A 323 16.71 -7.52 11.36
N PRO A 324 17.25 -8.12 12.44
CA PRO A 324 17.32 -9.59 12.58
C PRO A 324 15.96 -10.24 12.35
N LEU A 325 15.90 -11.31 11.54
CA LEU A 325 14.62 -11.91 11.14
C LEU A 325 13.84 -12.45 12.33
N ASN A 326 14.53 -12.92 13.39
CA ASN A 326 13.90 -13.39 14.63
C ASN A 326 13.08 -12.31 15.37
N LEU A 327 13.31 -11.01 15.09
CA LEU A 327 12.53 -9.91 15.63
C LEU A 327 11.30 -9.56 14.79
N ALA A 328 11.14 -10.18 13.62
CA ALA A 328 10.07 -9.90 12.65
C ALA A 328 9.16 -11.11 12.37
N LEU A 329 9.28 -12.19 13.14
CA LEU A 329 8.58 -13.47 12.86
C LEU A 329 7.06 -13.35 12.81
N ASP A 330 6.51 -12.39 13.53
CA ASP A 330 5.08 -12.15 13.68
C ASP A 330 4.53 -11.14 12.66
N TRP A 331 5.39 -10.53 11.82
CA TRP A 331 4.97 -9.66 10.74
C TRP A 331 4.41 -10.45 9.56
N PRO A 332 3.51 -9.87 8.73
CA PRO A 332 3.09 -10.50 7.50
C PRO A 332 4.28 -10.71 6.56
N VAL A 333 4.31 -11.82 5.83
CA VAL A 333 5.37 -12.09 4.86
C VAL A 333 5.10 -11.39 3.53
N TYR A 334 6.13 -10.77 2.93
CA TYR A 334 6.12 -10.19 1.59
C TYR A 334 6.81 -11.14 0.62
N ILE A 335 6.05 -11.74 -0.28
CA ILE A 335 6.53 -12.74 -1.26
C ILE A 335 5.88 -12.52 -2.62
N SER A 336 6.47 -13.12 -3.67
CA SER A 336 5.87 -13.12 -4.99
C SER A 336 4.56 -13.92 -5.04
N TYR A 337 3.73 -13.67 -6.05
CA TYR A 337 2.52 -14.45 -6.29
C TYR A 337 2.80 -15.95 -6.43
N ASN A 338 3.84 -16.32 -7.18
CA ASN A 338 4.22 -17.72 -7.38
C ASN A 338 4.64 -18.39 -6.07
N ASP A 339 5.39 -17.68 -5.21
CA ASP A 339 5.78 -18.20 -3.90
C ASP A 339 4.58 -18.30 -2.94
N ALA A 340 3.64 -17.34 -3.01
CA ALA A 340 2.40 -17.39 -2.24
C ALA A 340 1.51 -18.59 -2.66
N THR A 341 1.39 -18.84 -3.95
CA THR A 341 0.66 -20.01 -4.48
C THR A 341 1.32 -21.31 -4.03
N ALA A 342 2.65 -21.42 -4.15
CA ALA A 342 3.38 -22.61 -3.72
C ALA A 342 3.24 -22.88 -2.21
N TYR A 343 3.24 -21.82 -1.38
CA TYR A 343 2.95 -21.94 0.06
C TYR A 343 1.50 -22.42 0.29
N ALA A 344 0.53 -21.83 -0.39
CA ALA A 344 -0.87 -22.20 -0.23
C ALA A 344 -1.12 -23.67 -0.61
N ASP A 345 -0.57 -24.14 -1.74
CA ASP A 345 -0.64 -25.54 -2.17
C ASP A 345 -0.02 -26.50 -1.14
N TRP A 346 1.15 -26.14 -0.59
CA TRP A 346 1.77 -26.92 0.47
C TRP A 346 0.91 -26.98 1.74
N ALA A 347 0.21 -25.90 2.07
CA ALA A 347 -0.71 -25.83 3.21
C ALA A 347 -2.06 -26.52 2.94
N GLY A 348 -2.28 -27.09 1.74
CA GLY A 348 -3.54 -27.72 1.35
C GLY A 348 -4.66 -26.70 1.08
N ALA A 349 -4.30 -25.49 0.66
CA ALA A 349 -5.18 -24.35 0.44
C ALA A 349 -4.95 -23.71 -0.94
N ARG A 350 -5.54 -22.56 -1.17
CA ARG A 350 -5.32 -21.72 -2.36
C ARG A 350 -5.41 -20.24 -2.00
N ILE A 351 -4.93 -19.40 -2.89
CA ILE A 351 -5.14 -17.95 -2.82
C ILE A 351 -6.62 -17.64 -3.12
N PRO A 352 -7.28 -16.74 -2.38
CA PRO A 352 -8.67 -16.35 -2.64
C PRO A 352 -8.78 -15.54 -3.94
N THR A 353 -9.92 -15.59 -4.59
CA THR A 353 -10.26 -14.64 -5.66
C THR A 353 -10.49 -13.24 -5.07
N LEU A 354 -10.49 -12.19 -5.91
CA LEU A 354 -10.87 -10.82 -5.51
C LEU A 354 -12.22 -10.82 -4.75
N HIS A 355 -13.22 -11.49 -5.31
CA HIS A 355 -14.57 -11.50 -4.71
C HIS A 355 -14.61 -12.26 -3.38
N GLU A 356 -13.83 -13.30 -3.22
CA GLU A 356 -13.70 -14.02 -1.94
C GLU A 356 -12.97 -13.15 -0.90
N ALA A 357 -11.88 -12.46 -1.26
CA ALA A 357 -11.20 -11.53 -0.36
C ALA A 357 -12.16 -10.42 0.11
N ARG A 358 -12.92 -9.84 -0.81
CA ARG A 358 -13.95 -8.83 -0.47
C ARG A 358 -15.08 -9.41 0.38
N SER A 359 -15.46 -10.67 0.17
CA SER A 359 -16.44 -11.38 1.02
C SER A 359 -15.94 -11.53 2.46
N ILE A 360 -14.67 -11.88 2.66
CA ILE A 360 -14.01 -11.95 3.97
C ILE A 360 -14.07 -10.58 4.65
N HIS A 361 -13.62 -9.52 3.96
CA HIS A 361 -13.57 -8.18 4.53
C HIS A 361 -14.95 -7.68 4.96
N ARG A 362 -15.98 -7.89 4.12
CA ARG A 362 -17.37 -7.50 4.46
C ARG A 362 -17.90 -8.26 5.65
N GLN A 363 -17.62 -9.55 5.78
CA GLN A 363 -18.03 -10.30 6.97
C GLN A 363 -17.44 -9.72 8.24
N VAL A 364 -16.15 -9.38 8.22
CA VAL A 364 -15.47 -8.78 9.39
C VAL A 364 -16.06 -7.40 9.73
N GLU A 365 -16.35 -6.58 8.73
CA GLU A 365 -16.93 -5.26 8.94
C GLU A 365 -18.35 -5.36 9.54
N GLU A 366 -19.16 -6.29 9.04
CA GLU A 366 -20.50 -6.57 9.60
C GLU A 366 -20.42 -7.05 11.04
N GLU A 367 -19.47 -7.93 11.37
CA GLU A 367 -19.24 -8.42 12.73
C GLU A 367 -18.77 -7.27 13.66
N LYS A 368 -17.85 -6.41 13.21
CA LYS A 368 -17.41 -5.21 13.95
C LYS A 368 -18.58 -4.24 14.19
N THR A 369 -19.36 -3.94 13.15
CA THR A 369 -20.54 -3.07 13.26
C THR A 369 -21.61 -3.65 14.19
N ALA A 370 -21.81 -4.98 14.16
CA ALA A 370 -22.76 -5.65 15.04
C ALA A 370 -22.33 -5.63 16.51
N ALA A 371 -21.04 -5.56 16.79
CA ALA A 371 -20.48 -5.46 18.14
C ALA A 371 -20.53 -4.02 18.70
N ASP A 372 -20.60 -3.01 17.83
CA ASP A 372 -20.63 -1.58 18.21
C ASP A 372 -22.08 -1.03 18.13
N ASP A 373 -22.74 -0.91 19.30
CA ASP A 373 -24.11 -0.39 19.37
C ASP A 373 -24.27 1.07 18.91
N GLU A 374 -23.19 1.87 18.94
CA GLU A 374 -23.20 3.26 18.47
C GLU A 374 -23.27 3.34 16.94
N LEU A 375 -22.67 2.39 16.23
CA LEU A 375 -22.72 2.26 14.78
C LEU A 375 -24.08 1.74 14.29
N ARG A 376 -24.80 0.95 15.08
CA ARG A 376 -26.13 0.40 14.75
C ARG A 376 -27.22 1.46 14.62
N HIS A 377 -27.08 2.62 15.24
CA HIS A 377 -28.08 3.69 15.25
C HIS A 377 -27.87 4.74 14.15
N LYS A 378 -26.83 4.64 13.34
CA LYS A 378 -26.69 5.45 12.14
C LYS A 378 -27.64 4.93 11.06
N THR A 379 -28.82 5.53 11.00
CA THR A 379 -29.75 5.38 9.89
C THR A 379 -29.02 5.74 8.61
N LEU A 380 -28.86 4.76 7.71
CA LEU A 380 -28.35 4.98 6.37
C LEU A 380 -29.22 6.05 5.71
N THR A 381 -28.65 7.20 5.44
CA THR A 381 -29.28 8.22 4.62
C THR A 381 -29.42 7.64 3.21
N PRO A 382 -30.56 7.79 2.52
CA PRO A 382 -30.67 7.34 1.13
C PRO A 382 -29.66 8.10 0.26
N GLY A 383 -28.64 7.42 -0.23
CA GLY A 383 -27.54 7.93 -1.03
C GLY A 383 -26.25 7.21 -0.65
N VAL A 384 -25.31 7.09 -1.59
CA VAL A 384 -24.00 6.49 -1.34
C VAL A 384 -23.27 7.40 -0.36
N SER A 385 -22.99 6.90 0.85
CA SER A 385 -22.19 7.61 1.85
C SER A 385 -20.69 7.29 1.64
N ARG A 386 -19.79 8.12 2.20
CA ARG A 386 -18.36 7.80 2.22
C ARG A 386 -18.07 6.48 2.93
N GLU A 387 -18.86 6.17 3.96
CA GLU A 387 -18.76 4.94 4.74
C GLU A 387 -19.16 3.70 3.94
N ASP A 388 -19.83 3.86 2.79
CA ASP A 388 -20.13 2.77 1.86
C ASP A 388 -18.95 2.46 0.91
N ILE A 389 -18.09 3.46 0.61
CA ILE A 389 -16.97 3.34 -0.32
C ILE A 389 -15.68 3.01 0.43
N TYR A 390 -15.47 3.64 1.59
CA TYR A 390 -14.26 3.53 2.37
C TYR A 390 -14.51 2.79 3.68
N ILE A 391 -13.51 2.03 4.14
CA ILE A 391 -13.51 1.41 5.47
C ILE A 391 -12.82 2.31 6.49
N ASP A 392 -13.19 2.16 7.77
CA ASP A 392 -12.48 2.77 8.89
C ASP A 392 -11.19 1.99 9.15
N LEU A 393 -10.05 2.62 8.90
CA LEU A 393 -8.72 2.08 9.11
C LEU A 393 -8.11 2.50 10.47
N THR A 394 -8.93 2.98 11.41
CA THR A 394 -8.45 3.34 12.75
C THR A 394 -7.79 2.15 13.44
N GLY A 395 -6.56 2.35 13.89
CA GLY A 395 -5.76 1.31 14.56
C GLY A 395 -5.06 0.34 13.62
N CYS A 396 -5.27 0.44 12.31
CA CYS A 396 -4.52 -0.37 11.34
C CYS A 396 -3.18 0.28 10.99
N ASN A 397 -2.32 -0.51 10.36
CA ASN A 397 -1.02 -0.07 9.91
C ASN A 397 -1.08 0.37 8.44
N ALA A 398 -1.52 1.60 8.20
CA ALA A 398 -1.59 2.25 6.89
C ALA A 398 -1.26 3.73 7.04
N GLY A 399 -0.92 4.41 5.98
CA GLY A 399 -0.77 5.87 5.94
C GLY A 399 0.28 6.42 6.90
N PHE A 400 1.44 5.80 6.98
CA PHE A 400 2.55 6.23 7.85
C PHE A 400 2.22 6.23 9.36
N GLN A 401 1.24 5.43 9.82
CA GLN A 401 1.03 5.21 11.26
C GLN A 401 2.29 4.59 11.89
N ASN A 402 2.93 3.69 11.16
CA ASN A 402 4.28 3.17 11.43
C ASN A 402 5.09 3.20 10.13
N PHE A 403 6.42 3.08 10.23
CA PHE A 403 7.33 2.98 9.08
C PHE A 403 7.91 1.56 8.94
N HIS A 404 7.14 0.57 9.33
CA HIS A 404 7.48 -0.86 9.28
C HIS A 404 6.19 -1.69 9.39
N PRO A 405 6.20 -2.97 8.97
CA PRO A 405 5.09 -3.88 9.21
C PRO A 405 4.86 -4.09 10.72
N THR A 406 3.64 -4.45 11.08
CA THR A 406 3.26 -4.75 12.47
C THR A 406 2.85 -6.21 12.64
N PRO A 407 3.00 -6.80 13.84
CA PRO A 407 2.59 -8.17 14.11
C PRO A 407 1.14 -8.46 13.76
N VAL A 408 0.86 -9.64 13.20
CA VAL A 408 -0.48 -10.12 12.85
C VAL A 408 -0.89 -11.39 13.60
N THR A 409 0.07 -12.08 14.23
CA THR A 409 -0.13 -13.41 14.80
C THR A 409 -1.05 -13.47 16.02
N GLN A 410 -1.24 -12.36 16.75
CA GLN A 410 -2.21 -12.25 17.84
C GLN A 410 -3.67 -12.40 17.38
N ASN A 411 -3.92 -12.23 16.08
CA ASN A 411 -5.26 -12.25 15.49
C ASN A 411 -5.71 -13.64 15.01
N GLY A 412 -4.93 -14.70 15.21
CA GLY A 412 -5.25 -16.06 14.71
C GLY A 412 -6.54 -16.68 15.25
N HIS A 413 -7.16 -16.09 16.28
CA HIS A 413 -8.38 -16.58 16.91
C HIS A 413 -9.67 -15.87 16.41
N ARG A 414 -9.56 -14.88 15.54
CA ARG A 414 -10.66 -14.13 14.92
C ARG A 414 -10.38 -13.90 13.44
N LEU A 415 -11.43 -13.79 12.65
CA LEU A 415 -11.28 -13.41 11.24
C LEU A 415 -10.77 -11.98 11.12
N CYS A 416 -9.81 -11.75 10.25
CA CYS A 416 -9.21 -10.45 9.96
C CYS A 416 -9.81 -9.84 8.70
N GLY A 417 -10.08 -8.54 8.75
CA GLY A 417 -10.47 -7.73 7.61
C GLY A 417 -9.28 -6.98 7.02
N GLN A 418 -9.54 -6.15 6.01
CA GLN A 418 -8.52 -5.33 5.33
C GLN A 418 -7.69 -4.47 6.29
N SER A 419 -8.27 -4.00 7.39
CA SER A 419 -7.58 -3.20 8.41
C SER A 419 -6.58 -3.99 9.27
N ASP A 420 -6.62 -5.31 9.23
CA ASP A 420 -5.84 -6.17 10.12
C ASP A 420 -4.59 -6.78 9.45
N MET A 421 -4.25 -6.35 8.23
CA MET A 421 -3.19 -6.95 7.40
C MET A 421 -1.75 -6.60 7.82
N GLY A 422 -1.57 -5.82 8.88
CA GLY A 422 -0.24 -5.48 9.41
C GLY A 422 0.59 -4.55 8.52
N GLY A 423 -0.03 -3.93 7.53
CA GLY A 423 0.64 -3.06 6.55
C GLY A 423 1.18 -3.82 5.35
N ALA A 424 0.45 -4.84 4.89
CA ALA A 424 0.76 -5.62 3.70
C ALA A 424 -0.45 -5.69 2.76
N TYR A 425 -0.17 -5.81 1.45
CA TYR A 425 -1.18 -6.21 0.47
C TYR A 425 -1.52 -7.69 0.61
N GLU A 426 -2.71 -8.05 0.15
CA GLU A 426 -3.14 -9.43 -0.03
C GLU A 426 -3.15 -9.79 -1.52
N TRP A 427 -2.50 -10.90 -1.89
CA TRP A 427 -2.64 -11.48 -3.21
C TRP A 427 -4.05 -12.04 -3.41
N THR A 428 -4.63 -11.81 -4.59
CA THR A 428 -5.79 -12.56 -5.07
C THR A 428 -5.37 -13.49 -6.21
N SER A 429 -6.20 -14.47 -6.56
CA SER A 429 -6.01 -15.30 -7.74
C SER A 429 -6.72 -14.76 -8.99
N SER A 430 -7.29 -13.54 -8.90
CA SER A 430 -7.99 -12.91 -10.00
C SER A 430 -7.02 -12.16 -10.91
N LEU A 431 -7.18 -12.32 -12.21
CA LEU A 431 -6.48 -11.51 -13.21
C LEU A 431 -7.04 -10.08 -13.22
N PHE A 432 -6.18 -9.15 -13.62
CA PHE A 432 -6.60 -7.77 -13.89
C PHE A 432 -7.27 -7.73 -15.26
N GLU A 433 -8.60 -7.83 -15.27
CA GLU A 433 -9.43 -7.91 -16.48
C GLU A 433 -10.53 -6.85 -16.44
N PRO A 434 -11.07 -6.46 -17.61
CA PRO A 434 -12.19 -5.50 -17.67
C PRO A 434 -13.40 -6.00 -16.89
N GLN A 435 -13.87 -5.20 -15.93
CA GLN A 435 -15.10 -5.50 -15.20
C GLN A 435 -16.34 -5.23 -16.08
N PRO A 436 -17.52 -5.80 -15.74
CA PRO A 436 -18.74 -5.54 -16.51
C PRO A 436 -19.02 -4.04 -16.68
N GLY A 437 -19.09 -3.57 -17.92
CA GLY A 437 -19.33 -2.17 -18.22
C GLY A 437 -18.08 -1.27 -18.20
N PHE A 438 -16.88 -1.84 -18.07
CA PHE A 438 -15.63 -1.10 -18.13
C PHE A 438 -15.54 -0.18 -19.36
N LYS A 439 -15.09 1.04 -19.13
CA LYS A 439 -14.71 2.01 -20.16
C LYS A 439 -13.47 2.76 -19.68
N PRO A 440 -12.42 2.86 -20.52
CA PRO A 440 -11.28 3.71 -20.21
C PRO A 440 -11.75 5.13 -19.86
N MET A 441 -11.04 5.79 -18.94
CA MET A 441 -11.41 7.16 -18.60
C MET A 441 -10.91 8.14 -19.66
N ASP A 442 -11.75 9.14 -19.98
CA ASP A 442 -11.45 10.09 -21.06
C ASP A 442 -10.18 10.90 -20.81
N ILE A 443 -9.93 11.29 -19.55
CA ILE A 443 -8.78 12.12 -19.20
C ILE A 443 -7.46 11.34 -19.16
N TYR A 444 -7.50 10.01 -18.93
CA TYR A 444 -6.33 9.11 -18.91
C TYR A 444 -6.68 7.70 -19.42
N PRO A 445 -6.88 7.50 -20.73
CA PRO A 445 -7.40 6.25 -21.28
C PRO A 445 -6.52 5.02 -21.09
N GLY A 446 -5.19 5.20 -21.00
CA GLY A 446 -4.22 4.11 -20.84
C GLY A 446 -4.02 3.65 -19.39
N TYR A 447 -4.75 4.21 -18.41
CA TYR A 447 -4.49 3.90 -17.01
C TYR A 447 -4.61 2.40 -16.69
N SER A 448 -5.76 1.80 -16.96
CA SER A 448 -5.98 0.37 -16.70
C SER A 448 -5.91 -0.48 -17.97
N ALA A 449 -6.35 0.04 -19.10
CA ALA A 449 -6.49 -0.72 -20.33
C ALA A 449 -5.18 -1.35 -20.81
N ASP A 450 -4.06 -0.65 -20.65
CA ASP A 450 -2.74 -1.13 -21.04
C ASP A 450 -2.26 -2.33 -20.22
N PHE A 451 -2.79 -2.52 -18.99
CA PHE A 451 -2.39 -3.58 -18.06
C PHE A 451 -3.41 -4.73 -17.98
N MET A 452 -4.52 -4.65 -18.75
CA MET A 452 -5.52 -5.73 -18.88
C MET A 452 -5.11 -6.73 -19.96
N ASP A 453 -3.89 -7.23 -19.86
CA ASP A 453 -3.22 -8.10 -20.84
C ASP A 453 -3.26 -9.60 -20.47
N GLY A 454 -3.95 -9.96 -19.37
CA GLY A 454 -4.03 -11.34 -18.87
C GLY A 454 -2.79 -11.83 -18.13
N LYS A 455 -1.84 -10.95 -17.81
CA LYS A 455 -0.60 -11.27 -17.05
C LYS A 455 -0.59 -10.68 -15.65
N HIS A 456 -1.32 -9.60 -15.42
CA HIS A 456 -1.37 -8.91 -14.14
C HIS A 456 -2.37 -9.57 -13.19
N ILE A 457 -1.96 -9.76 -11.94
CA ILE A 457 -2.78 -10.31 -10.86
C ILE A 457 -3.19 -9.19 -9.91
N LEU A 458 -4.45 -9.18 -9.51
CA LEU A 458 -4.98 -8.21 -8.57
C LEU A 458 -4.48 -8.44 -7.15
N VAL A 459 -4.13 -7.35 -6.47
CA VAL A 459 -3.90 -7.29 -5.03
C VAL A 459 -4.92 -6.38 -4.38
N VAL A 460 -5.21 -6.59 -3.09
CA VAL A 460 -6.13 -5.74 -2.32
C VAL A 460 -5.45 -5.22 -1.05
N GLY A 461 -5.93 -4.09 -0.56
CA GLY A 461 -5.38 -3.47 0.64
C GLY A 461 -4.32 -2.42 0.33
N GLY A 462 -3.22 -2.46 1.05
CA GLY A 462 -2.10 -1.53 0.91
C GLY A 462 -1.02 -1.80 1.95
N THR A 463 0.18 -1.23 1.73
CA THR A 463 1.23 -1.29 2.74
C THR A 463 1.03 -0.22 3.82
N TRP A 464 1.91 -0.25 4.84
CA TRP A 464 1.94 0.76 5.90
C TRP A 464 2.17 2.19 5.38
N ALA A 465 2.65 2.36 4.14
CA ALA A 465 2.94 3.65 3.53
C ALA A 465 1.78 4.20 2.67
N LEU A 466 0.87 3.34 2.19
CA LEU A 466 -0.19 3.78 1.28
C LEU A 466 -1.20 4.69 1.98
N HIS A 467 -1.59 5.77 1.29
CA HIS A 467 -2.57 6.72 1.82
C HIS A 467 -3.90 6.00 2.16
N PRO A 468 -4.49 6.22 3.35
CA PRO A 468 -5.68 5.49 3.81
C PRO A 468 -6.89 5.65 2.90
N ARG A 469 -7.02 6.78 2.20
CA ARG A 469 -8.07 6.99 1.21
C ARG A 469 -7.97 5.98 0.05
N ILE A 470 -6.75 5.58 -0.33
CA ILE A 470 -6.53 4.60 -1.40
C ILE A 470 -6.67 3.19 -0.84
N SER A 471 -5.91 2.85 0.22
CA SER A 471 -5.92 1.52 0.82
C SER A 471 -7.26 1.15 1.46
N GLY A 472 -8.08 2.13 1.82
CA GLY A 472 -9.39 1.93 2.44
C GLY A 472 -10.54 1.78 1.46
N LYS A 473 -10.34 1.88 0.15
CA LYS A 473 -11.40 1.68 -0.83
C LYS A 473 -11.88 0.23 -0.84
N ARG A 474 -13.20 0.04 -0.95
CA ARG A 474 -13.85 -1.29 -1.00
C ARG A 474 -13.92 -1.87 -2.42
N THR A 475 -13.39 -1.19 -3.38
CA THR A 475 -13.51 -1.52 -4.81
C THR A 475 -12.44 -2.50 -5.24
N LEU A 476 -11.22 -2.10 -5.39
CA LEU A 476 -10.12 -2.97 -5.86
C LEU A 476 -8.91 -2.88 -4.97
#